data_106af5af431973352f262f7822b42a5c
#
_entry.id   106af5af431973352f262f7822b42a5c
#
_cell.length_a   1.000
_cell.length_b   1.000
_cell.length_c   1.000
_cell.angle_alpha   90.00
_cell.angle_beta   90.00
_cell.angle_gamma   90.00
#
_symmetry.space_group_name_H-M   'P 1'
#
loop_
_entity.id
_entity.type
_entity.pdbx_description
1 polymer ?
#
loop_
_entity_poly.entity_id
_entity_poly.type
_entity_poly.pdbx_seq_one_letter_code
_entity_poly.pdbx_strand_id
1 'polypeptide(L)'
;MPSIDLNCDLGESFGAYTIGMDAEILPYVTSANIACGFHAGDPSVMQKSVLLCKKYSVQVGAHPGLPDLQGFGRRRMAIFPAEAEADVMYQIGALKAFCDAAGVPLHHVKPHGALYNMAARDPVLAAAICRAVQAAAPGAVLLALSGSEMVKAANAIGLPVASEVFADRGYQADGSLVPRGAPGAMIEDEDTAIARVLQMAAQGTVQADDGSTVTLQADSVCVHGDGPKALAFVQKISAALLAAGTAVAAF
;
A
#
# COMPACT_ATOMS: atom_id res chain seq x y z
N MET A 1 7.46 18.51 -14.02
CA MET A 1 8.22 18.11 -12.82
C MET A 1 7.97 16.64 -12.59
N PRO A 2 8.94 15.86 -12.12
CA PRO A 2 8.67 14.52 -11.68
C PRO A 2 7.66 14.55 -10.54
N SER A 3 6.77 13.56 -10.49
CA SER A 3 5.77 13.43 -9.42
C SER A 3 5.86 12.04 -8.81
N ILE A 4 5.52 11.94 -7.53
CA ILE A 4 5.43 10.68 -6.81
C ILE A 4 4.21 10.72 -5.88
N ASP A 5 3.52 9.61 -5.75
CA ASP A 5 2.43 9.45 -4.82
C ASP A 5 2.95 9.14 -3.41
N LEU A 6 2.27 9.65 -2.39
CA LEU A 6 2.43 9.21 -1.01
C LEU A 6 1.17 8.46 -0.60
N ASN A 7 1.31 7.16 -0.31
CA ASN A 7 0.21 6.34 0.16
C ASN A 7 0.36 5.92 1.62
N CYS A 8 -0.77 5.73 2.30
CA CYS A 8 -0.81 5.26 3.68
C CYS A 8 -1.93 4.22 3.86
N ASP A 9 -1.65 3.19 4.67
CA ASP A 9 -2.65 2.21 5.08
C ASP A 9 -3.50 2.83 6.20
N LEU A 10 -4.82 2.86 6.02
CA LEU A 10 -5.79 3.54 6.87
C LEU A 10 -7.06 2.70 7.07
N GLY A 11 -7.94 3.18 7.97
CA GLY A 11 -9.19 2.50 8.25
C GLY A 11 -9.00 1.15 8.95
N GLU A 12 -7.94 1.01 9.73
CA GLU A 12 -7.55 -0.22 10.41
C GLU A 12 -8.10 -0.34 11.83
N SER A 13 -8.87 0.63 12.31
CA SER A 13 -9.68 0.52 13.52
C SER A 13 -10.73 -0.58 13.38
N PHE A 14 -11.16 -1.19 14.49
CA PHE A 14 -12.15 -2.26 14.48
C PHE A 14 -13.00 -2.25 15.75
N GLY A 15 -14.32 -2.14 15.62
CA GLY A 15 -15.25 -2.11 16.73
C GLY A 15 -14.92 -1.01 17.75
N ALA A 16 -14.54 -1.41 18.97
CA ALA A 16 -14.16 -0.47 20.03
C ALA A 16 -12.66 -0.09 20.00
N TYR A 17 -11.86 -0.71 19.13
CA TYR A 17 -10.43 -0.46 19.05
C TYR A 17 -10.11 0.59 18.01
N THR A 18 -9.32 1.59 18.38
CA THR A 18 -8.82 2.63 17.49
C THR A 18 -7.35 2.37 17.18
N ILE A 19 -7.01 2.34 15.89
CA ILE A 19 -5.64 2.16 15.37
C ILE A 19 -5.36 3.30 14.40
N GLY A 20 -4.17 3.90 14.51
CA GLY A 20 -3.71 4.96 13.63
C GLY A 20 -4.30 6.34 13.95
N MET A 21 -3.91 7.31 13.12
CA MET A 21 -4.33 8.73 13.20
C MET A 21 -4.83 9.17 11.82
N ASP A 22 -5.86 8.48 11.31
CA ASP A 22 -6.33 8.63 9.93
C ASP A 22 -6.64 10.08 9.55
N ALA A 23 -7.37 10.79 10.41
CA ALA A 23 -7.80 12.15 10.13
C ALA A 23 -6.63 13.17 10.10
N GLU A 24 -5.59 12.90 10.89
CA GLU A 24 -4.41 13.75 11.00
C GLU A 24 -3.41 13.50 9.87
N ILE A 25 -3.35 12.28 9.33
CA ILE A 25 -2.42 11.88 8.28
C ILE A 25 -2.94 12.24 6.88
N LEU A 26 -4.25 12.11 6.64
CA LEU A 26 -4.86 12.34 5.33
C LEU A 26 -4.48 13.68 4.66
N PRO A 27 -4.28 14.80 5.36
CA PRO A 27 -3.84 16.05 4.73
C PRO A 27 -2.44 16.01 4.09
N TYR A 28 -1.64 14.99 4.35
CA TYR A 28 -0.24 14.89 3.92
C TYR A 28 0.04 13.74 2.96
N VAL A 29 -0.98 12.94 2.61
CA VAL A 29 -0.89 11.85 1.64
C VAL A 29 -1.79 12.10 0.45
N THR A 30 -1.51 11.45 -0.66
CA THR A 30 -2.29 11.58 -1.90
C THR A 30 -3.18 10.38 -2.16
N SER A 31 -2.85 9.23 -1.55
CA SER A 31 -3.60 7.98 -1.64
C SER A 31 -3.75 7.31 -0.28
N ALA A 32 -4.89 6.66 -0.06
CA ALA A 32 -5.21 5.92 1.16
C ALA A 32 -5.65 4.50 0.84
N ASN A 33 -5.03 3.50 1.47
CA ASN A 33 -5.41 2.10 1.34
C ASN A 33 -6.31 1.72 2.51
N ILE A 34 -7.62 1.57 2.26
CA ILE A 34 -8.63 1.36 3.31
C ILE A 34 -8.82 -0.12 3.57
N ALA A 35 -8.62 -0.55 4.82
CA ALA A 35 -8.85 -1.92 5.26
C ALA A 35 -10.29 -2.38 5.00
N CYS A 36 -10.44 -3.64 4.56
CA CYS A 36 -11.69 -4.17 4.03
C CYS A 36 -12.33 -5.27 4.90
N GLY A 37 -12.03 -5.29 6.21
CA GLY A 37 -12.72 -6.12 7.20
C GLY A 37 -12.06 -7.47 7.50
N PHE A 38 -11.11 -7.97 6.69
CA PHE A 38 -10.50 -9.27 6.91
C PHE A 38 -9.31 -9.22 7.86
N HIS A 39 -8.40 -8.29 7.68
CA HIS A 39 -7.26 -8.09 8.58
C HIS A 39 -7.50 -6.99 9.61
N ALA A 40 -8.30 -6.02 9.27
CA ALA A 40 -8.69 -4.85 10.05
C ALA A 40 -9.87 -4.13 9.38
N GLY A 41 -10.40 -3.10 10.03
CA GLY A 41 -11.56 -2.36 9.54
C GLY A 41 -12.88 -3.10 9.80
N ASP A 42 -13.95 -2.35 9.79
CA ASP A 42 -15.33 -2.84 9.83
C ASP A 42 -16.23 -1.93 8.95
N PRO A 43 -17.51 -2.26 8.72
CA PRO A 43 -18.36 -1.46 7.85
C PRO A 43 -18.45 0.02 8.24
N SER A 44 -18.49 0.34 9.53
CA SER A 44 -18.58 1.72 10.02
C SER A 44 -17.24 2.46 9.82
N VAL A 45 -16.12 1.77 10.03
CA VAL A 45 -14.79 2.30 9.79
C VAL A 45 -14.58 2.56 8.29
N MET A 46 -14.94 1.61 7.41
CA MET A 46 -14.84 1.78 5.95
C MET A 46 -15.63 3.02 5.49
N GLN A 47 -16.88 3.15 5.92
CA GLN A 47 -17.71 4.32 5.58
C GLN A 47 -17.08 5.62 6.01
N LYS A 48 -16.62 5.69 7.26
CA LYS A 48 -15.95 6.87 7.83
C LYS A 48 -14.67 7.21 7.07
N SER A 49 -13.85 6.23 6.76
CA SER A 49 -12.57 6.43 6.04
C SER A 49 -12.79 6.94 4.62
N VAL A 50 -13.77 6.40 3.87
CA VAL A 50 -14.14 6.90 2.54
C VAL A 50 -14.59 8.38 2.61
N LEU A 51 -15.41 8.74 3.59
CA LEU A 51 -15.88 10.12 3.76
C LEU A 51 -14.74 11.07 4.16
N LEU A 52 -13.78 10.61 4.96
CA LEU A 52 -12.59 11.39 5.29
C LEU A 52 -11.71 11.59 4.06
N CYS A 53 -11.45 10.56 3.25
CA CYS A 53 -10.71 10.69 1.99
C CYS A 53 -11.39 11.69 1.04
N LYS A 54 -12.71 11.62 0.91
CA LYS A 54 -13.49 12.61 0.13
C LYS A 54 -13.27 14.03 0.63
N LYS A 55 -13.32 14.24 1.96
CA LYS A 55 -13.12 15.55 2.58
C LYS A 55 -11.75 16.16 2.27
N TYR A 56 -10.71 15.33 2.24
CA TYR A 56 -9.33 15.76 2.00
C TYR A 56 -8.88 15.61 0.55
N SER A 57 -9.76 15.17 -0.35
CA SER A 57 -9.45 14.94 -1.77
C SER A 57 -8.32 13.91 -1.98
N VAL A 58 -8.25 12.91 -1.10
CA VAL A 58 -7.29 11.80 -1.17
C VAL A 58 -7.89 10.65 -1.97
N GLN A 59 -7.10 10.02 -2.84
CA GLN A 59 -7.54 8.88 -3.64
C GLN A 59 -7.81 7.66 -2.77
N VAL A 60 -8.94 6.99 -3.02
CA VAL A 60 -9.36 5.82 -2.23
C VAL A 60 -8.91 4.54 -2.90
N GLY A 61 -8.21 3.69 -2.16
CA GLY A 61 -7.85 2.33 -2.55
C GLY A 61 -8.40 1.28 -1.60
N ALA A 62 -8.69 0.09 -2.13
CA ALA A 62 -9.04 -1.07 -1.33
C ALA A 62 -7.77 -1.78 -0.84
N HIS A 63 -7.78 -2.17 0.43
CA HIS A 63 -6.64 -2.83 1.09
C HIS A 63 -7.01 -4.25 1.55
N PRO A 64 -7.26 -5.19 0.60
CA PRO A 64 -7.65 -6.55 0.93
C PRO A 64 -6.51 -7.34 1.56
N GLY A 65 -6.80 -8.05 2.65
CA GLY A 65 -5.86 -8.92 3.36
C GLY A 65 -6.36 -10.35 3.51
N LEU A 66 -5.52 -11.21 4.07
CA LEU A 66 -5.92 -12.53 4.52
C LEU A 66 -6.92 -12.43 5.69
N PRO A 67 -7.82 -13.42 5.89
CA PRO A 67 -8.81 -13.43 6.97
C PRO A 67 -8.14 -13.73 8.31
N ASP A 68 -7.34 -12.82 8.80
CA ASP A 68 -6.48 -12.93 9.99
C ASP A 68 -6.56 -11.67 10.85
N LEU A 69 -7.74 -11.41 11.41
CA LEU A 69 -7.97 -10.24 12.26
C LEU A 69 -7.03 -10.21 13.47
N GLN A 70 -6.81 -11.38 14.12
CA GLN A 70 -5.93 -11.48 15.28
C GLN A 70 -4.45 -11.25 14.96
N GLY A 71 -3.98 -11.69 13.79
CA GLY A 71 -2.61 -11.50 13.32
C GLY A 71 -2.45 -10.27 12.44
N PHE A 72 -3.50 -9.44 12.34
CA PHE A 72 -3.50 -8.23 11.53
C PHE A 72 -3.14 -8.51 10.05
N GLY A 73 -3.56 -9.67 9.51
CA GLY A 73 -3.21 -10.07 8.15
C GLY A 73 -1.71 -10.28 7.89
N ARG A 74 -0.88 -10.31 8.93
CA ARG A 74 0.59 -10.41 8.80
C ARG A 74 1.11 -11.85 8.95
N ARG A 75 0.29 -12.80 9.41
CA ARG A 75 0.66 -14.22 9.48
C ARG A 75 0.48 -14.87 8.10
N ARG A 76 1.48 -15.63 7.66
CA ARG A 76 1.34 -16.43 6.44
C ARG A 76 0.30 -17.53 6.67
N MET A 77 -0.68 -17.58 5.79
CA MET A 77 -1.71 -18.61 5.77
C MET A 77 -1.63 -19.38 4.46
N ALA A 78 -1.87 -20.70 4.52
CA ALA A 78 -2.08 -21.47 3.30
C ALA A 78 -3.40 -21.03 2.68
N ILE A 79 -3.37 -20.59 1.44
CA ILE A 79 -4.55 -20.18 0.67
C ILE A 79 -4.41 -20.67 -0.77
N PHE A 80 -5.47 -21.23 -1.31
CA PHE A 80 -5.51 -21.57 -2.73
C PHE A 80 -5.72 -20.32 -3.58
N PRO A 81 -5.12 -20.24 -4.78
CA PRO A 81 -5.28 -19.07 -5.66
C PRO A 81 -6.74 -18.69 -5.94
N ALA A 82 -7.64 -19.67 -6.10
CA ALA A 82 -9.05 -19.42 -6.31
C ALA A 82 -9.75 -18.80 -5.06
N GLU A 83 -9.33 -19.21 -3.86
CA GLU A 83 -9.83 -18.60 -2.62
C GLU A 83 -9.32 -17.16 -2.48
N ALA A 84 -8.03 -16.94 -2.75
CA ALA A 84 -7.45 -15.59 -2.73
C ALA A 84 -8.15 -14.65 -3.72
N GLU A 85 -8.49 -15.14 -4.93
CA GLU A 85 -9.25 -14.40 -5.92
C GLU A 85 -10.64 -14.00 -5.39
N ALA A 86 -11.35 -14.95 -4.78
CA ALA A 86 -12.66 -14.71 -4.19
C ALA A 86 -12.61 -13.75 -3.00
N ASP A 87 -11.64 -13.93 -2.10
CA ASP A 87 -11.43 -13.10 -0.92
C ASP A 87 -11.10 -11.65 -1.29
N VAL A 88 -10.23 -11.46 -2.27
CA VAL A 88 -9.87 -10.11 -2.78
C VAL A 88 -11.08 -9.46 -3.45
N MET A 89 -11.81 -10.19 -4.29
CA MET A 89 -13.02 -9.69 -4.96
C MET A 89 -14.08 -9.27 -3.94
N TYR A 90 -14.33 -10.09 -2.91
CA TYR A 90 -15.29 -9.79 -1.84
C TYR A 90 -14.93 -8.48 -1.12
N GLN A 91 -13.68 -8.32 -0.73
CA GLN A 91 -13.20 -7.15 0.00
C GLN A 91 -13.24 -5.88 -0.85
N ILE A 92 -12.86 -5.96 -2.13
CA ILE A 92 -13.00 -4.85 -3.08
C ILE A 92 -14.47 -4.45 -3.21
N GLY A 93 -15.37 -5.42 -3.38
CA GLY A 93 -16.81 -5.18 -3.50
C GLY A 93 -17.40 -4.49 -2.27
N ALA A 94 -16.96 -4.90 -1.07
CA ALA A 94 -17.40 -4.29 0.17
C ALA A 94 -17.02 -2.79 0.25
N LEU A 95 -15.76 -2.43 -0.01
CA LEU A 95 -15.34 -1.02 0.00
C LEU A 95 -15.96 -0.22 -1.15
N LYS A 96 -16.07 -0.84 -2.34
CA LYS A 96 -16.66 -0.19 -3.51
C LYS A 96 -18.09 0.27 -3.27
N ALA A 97 -18.87 -0.48 -2.53
CA ALA A 97 -20.24 -0.08 -2.18
C ALA A 97 -20.28 1.24 -1.39
N PHE A 98 -19.33 1.46 -0.46
CA PHE A 98 -19.22 2.72 0.28
C PHE A 98 -18.67 3.84 -0.61
N CYS A 99 -17.75 3.54 -1.52
CA CYS A 99 -17.26 4.51 -2.50
C CYS A 99 -18.38 5.01 -3.41
N ASP A 100 -19.18 4.09 -3.98
CA ASP A 100 -20.30 4.40 -4.84
C ASP A 100 -21.36 5.24 -4.10
N ALA A 101 -21.71 4.86 -2.87
CA ALA A 101 -22.64 5.60 -2.03
C ALA A 101 -22.16 7.02 -1.69
N ALA A 102 -20.85 7.21 -1.54
CA ALA A 102 -20.23 8.51 -1.28
C ALA A 102 -20.00 9.34 -2.55
N GLY A 103 -20.13 8.75 -3.76
CA GLY A 103 -19.79 9.37 -5.03
C GLY A 103 -18.25 9.61 -5.15
N VAL A 104 -17.47 8.67 -4.66
CA VAL A 104 -15.99 8.68 -4.74
C VAL A 104 -15.55 7.49 -5.59
N PRO A 105 -14.69 7.66 -6.60
CA PRO A 105 -14.18 6.53 -7.37
C PRO A 105 -13.27 5.65 -6.51
N LEU A 106 -13.35 4.32 -6.69
CA LEU A 106 -12.31 3.42 -6.19
C LEU A 106 -11.12 3.50 -7.16
N HIS A 107 -10.05 4.17 -6.73
CA HIS A 107 -8.92 4.50 -7.58
C HIS A 107 -7.94 3.33 -7.76
N HIS A 108 -7.64 2.59 -6.67
CA HIS A 108 -6.63 1.54 -6.71
C HIS A 108 -6.95 0.40 -5.75
N VAL A 109 -6.17 -0.67 -5.87
CA VAL A 109 -6.20 -1.82 -4.95
C VAL A 109 -4.76 -2.14 -4.55
N LYS A 110 -4.50 -2.24 -3.26
CA LYS A 110 -3.22 -2.64 -2.67
C LYS A 110 -3.44 -3.81 -1.73
N PRO A 111 -2.98 -5.03 -2.02
CA PRO A 111 -3.06 -6.13 -1.05
C PRO A 111 -2.33 -5.80 0.25
N HIS A 112 -2.83 -6.31 1.37
CA HIS A 112 -2.25 -6.08 2.70
C HIS A 112 -1.28 -7.19 3.13
N GLY A 113 -0.25 -6.82 3.85
CA GLY A 113 0.50 -7.68 4.77
C GLY A 113 1.06 -8.96 4.16
N ALA A 114 0.66 -10.12 4.70
CA ALA A 114 1.16 -11.41 4.24
C ALA A 114 0.70 -11.72 2.82
N LEU A 115 -0.53 -11.36 2.43
CA LEU A 115 -1.02 -11.55 1.07
C LEU A 115 -0.15 -10.80 0.05
N TYR A 116 0.16 -9.53 0.34
CA TYR A 116 1.05 -8.70 -0.48
C TYR A 116 2.44 -9.34 -0.67
N ASN A 117 3.09 -9.72 0.45
CA ASN A 117 4.44 -10.27 0.40
C ASN A 117 4.50 -11.69 -0.22
N MET A 118 3.45 -12.49 -0.07
CA MET A 118 3.35 -13.79 -0.74
C MET A 118 3.18 -13.62 -2.24
N ALA A 119 2.24 -12.76 -2.67
CA ALA A 119 1.97 -12.50 -4.07
C ALA A 119 3.12 -11.77 -4.78
N ALA A 120 3.96 -11.02 -4.04
CA ALA A 120 5.14 -10.40 -4.61
C ALA A 120 6.15 -11.43 -5.18
N ARG A 121 6.10 -12.69 -4.71
CA ARG A 121 7.03 -13.78 -5.09
C ARG A 121 6.35 -14.99 -5.74
N ASP A 122 5.03 -15.07 -5.69
CA ASP A 122 4.25 -16.19 -6.24
C ASP A 122 3.46 -15.75 -7.47
N PRO A 123 3.87 -16.14 -8.69
CA PRO A 123 3.20 -15.71 -9.91
C PRO A 123 1.77 -16.22 -10.03
N VAL A 124 1.43 -17.38 -9.42
CA VAL A 124 0.07 -17.94 -9.49
C VAL A 124 -0.87 -17.15 -8.59
N LEU A 125 -0.42 -16.82 -7.37
CA LEU A 125 -1.17 -15.98 -6.45
C LEU A 125 -1.31 -14.54 -6.99
N ALA A 126 -0.24 -13.99 -7.56
CA ALA A 126 -0.25 -12.68 -8.21
C ALA A 126 -1.29 -12.60 -9.33
N ALA A 127 -1.32 -13.61 -10.20
CA ALA A 127 -2.29 -13.69 -11.29
C ALA A 127 -3.74 -13.78 -10.77
N ALA A 128 -4.00 -14.51 -9.68
CA ALA A 128 -5.32 -14.60 -9.05
C ALA A 128 -5.78 -13.23 -8.53
N ILE A 129 -4.89 -12.52 -7.83
CA ILE A 129 -5.17 -11.16 -7.34
C ILE A 129 -5.46 -10.20 -8.51
N CYS A 130 -4.64 -10.23 -9.57
CA CYS A 130 -4.85 -9.37 -10.73
C CYS A 130 -6.21 -9.61 -11.40
N ARG A 131 -6.66 -10.88 -11.53
CA ARG A 131 -7.99 -11.19 -12.05
C ARG A 131 -9.11 -10.66 -11.14
N ALA A 132 -8.96 -10.80 -9.82
CA ALA A 132 -9.92 -10.26 -8.86
C ALA A 132 -10.06 -8.74 -8.99
N VAL A 133 -8.94 -8.02 -9.09
CA VAL A 133 -8.94 -6.56 -9.28
C VAL A 133 -9.61 -6.17 -10.59
N GLN A 134 -9.22 -6.82 -11.70
CA GLN A 134 -9.79 -6.55 -13.02
C GLN A 134 -11.30 -6.78 -13.07
N ALA A 135 -11.79 -7.82 -12.40
CA ALA A 135 -13.22 -8.17 -12.37
C ALA A 135 -14.03 -7.27 -11.42
N ALA A 136 -13.54 -7.00 -10.21
CA ALA A 136 -14.30 -6.29 -9.17
C ALA A 136 -14.20 -4.76 -9.29
N ALA A 137 -13.10 -4.24 -9.83
CA ALA A 137 -12.83 -2.81 -9.98
C ALA A 137 -12.25 -2.49 -11.36
N PRO A 138 -13.02 -2.63 -12.45
CA PRO A 138 -12.56 -2.30 -13.80
C PRO A 138 -12.05 -0.86 -13.87
N GLY A 139 -10.81 -0.68 -14.35
CA GLY A 139 -10.14 0.62 -14.45
C GLY A 139 -9.36 1.07 -13.21
N ALA A 140 -9.49 0.36 -12.08
CA ALA A 140 -8.64 0.63 -10.92
C ALA A 140 -7.19 0.18 -11.17
N VAL A 141 -6.24 0.87 -10.54
CA VAL A 141 -4.81 0.57 -10.61
C VAL A 141 -4.43 -0.45 -9.54
N LEU A 142 -3.65 -1.47 -9.86
CA LEU A 142 -3.02 -2.33 -8.85
C LEU A 142 -1.78 -1.61 -8.31
N LEU A 143 -1.74 -1.31 -7.01
CA LEU A 143 -0.54 -0.81 -6.33
C LEU A 143 0.24 -1.99 -5.76
N ALA A 144 1.45 -2.23 -6.27
CA ALA A 144 2.23 -3.42 -5.99
C ALA A 144 3.72 -3.11 -5.81
N LEU A 145 4.41 -3.94 -5.02
CA LEU A 145 5.85 -3.82 -4.80
C LEU A 145 6.61 -3.77 -6.14
N SER A 146 7.46 -2.78 -6.28
CA SER A 146 8.29 -2.59 -7.47
C SER A 146 9.03 -3.88 -7.84
N GLY A 147 8.97 -4.27 -9.12
CA GLY A 147 9.63 -5.46 -9.65
C GLY A 147 9.01 -6.81 -9.29
N SER A 148 7.92 -6.84 -8.50
CA SER A 148 7.28 -8.06 -8.02
C SER A 148 6.56 -8.87 -9.10
N GLU A 149 6.18 -10.11 -8.77
CA GLU A 149 5.33 -10.94 -9.62
C GLU A 149 3.93 -10.32 -9.83
N MET A 150 3.44 -9.49 -8.91
CA MET A 150 2.19 -8.76 -9.11
C MET A 150 2.29 -7.73 -10.24
N VAL A 151 3.41 -7.00 -10.34
CA VAL A 151 3.65 -6.06 -11.45
C VAL A 151 3.72 -6.81 -12.79
N LYS A 152 4.42 -7.96 -12.82
CA LYS A 152 4.51 -8.80 -14.03
C LYS A 152 3.16 -9.36 -14.45
N ALA A 153 2.39 -9.88 -13.48
CA ALA A 153 1.06 -10.44 -13.73
C ALA A 153 0.06 -9.39 -14.22
N ALA A 154 0.08 -8.18 -13.63
CA ALA A 154 -0.76 -7.07 -14.06
C ALA A 154 -0.47 -6.67 -15.51
N ASN A 155 0.81 -6.47 -15.85
CA ASN A 155 1.24 -6.16 -17.21
C ASN A 155 0.82 -7.23 -18.23
N ALA A 156 0.90 -8.52 -17.85
CA ALA A 156 0.54 -9.62 -18.72
C ALA A 156 -0.94 -9.64 -19.14
N ILE A 157 -1.83 -9.09 -18.33
CA ILE A 157 -3.27 -9.00 -18.63
C ILE A 157 -3.76 -7.59 -18.96
N GLY A 158 -2.85 -6.61 -19.06
CA GLY A 158 -3.18 -5.21 -19.32
C GLY A 158 -3.92 -4.51 -18.17
N LEU A 159 -3.77 -4.99 -16.94
CA LEU A 159 -4.28 -4.29 -15.76
C LEU A 159 -3.35 -3.11 -15.44
N PRO A 160 -3.88 -1.88 -15.28
CA PRO A 160 -3.07 -0.75 -14.84
C PRO A 160 -2.35 -1.07 -13.52
N VAL A 161 -1.06 -0.76 -13.44
CA VAL A 161 -0.24 -1.03 -12.24
C VAL A 161 0.67 0.14 -11.94
N ALA A 162 0.81 0.46 -10.64
CA ALA A 162 1.77 1.40 -10.10
C ALA A 162 2.76 0.65 -9.18
N SER A 163 4.03 1.00 -9.29
CA SER A 163 5.12 0.39 -8.53
C SER A 163 5.29 1.11 -7.20
N GLU A 164 5.09 0.36 -6.12
CA GLU A 164 5.25 0.86 -4.75
C GLU A 164 6.65 0.63 -4.22
N VAL A 165 7.15 1.62 -3.47
CA VAL A 165 8.35 1.53 -2.65
C VAL A 165 8.02 1.93 -1.20
N PHE A 166 8.89 1.55 -0.26
CA PHE A 166 8.66 1.74 1.17
C PHE A 166 9.73 2.64 1.79
N ALA A 167 9.28 3.67 2.50
CA ALA A 167 10.17 4.61 3.18
C ALA A 167 10.96 3.93 4.33
N ASP A 168 10.26 3.12 5.13
CA ASP A 168 10.69 2.60 6.41
C ASP A 168 11.04 1.10 6.41
N ARG A 169 11.17 0.47 5.22
CA ARG A 169 11.44 -0.96 5.10
C ARG A 169 12.82 -1.23 4.49
N GLY A 170 13.49 -2.27 5.02
CA GLY A 170 14.68 -2.84 4.41
C GLY A 170 14.35 -3.64 3.15
N TYR A 171 15.29 -3.65 2.20
CA TYR A 171 15.20 -4.41 0.95
C TYR A 171 16.26 -5.49 0.92
N GLN A 172 15.95 -6.64 0.32
CA GLN A 172 16.90 -7.69 -0.03
C GLN A 172 17.46 -7.42 -1.44
N ALA A 173 18.56 -8.09 -1.78
CA ALA A 173 19.22 -7.94 -3.08
C ALA A 173 18.31 -8.27 -4.30
N ASP A 174 17.27 -9.08 -4.09
CA ASP A 174 16.28 -9.42 -5.13
C ASP A 174 15.13 -8.38 -5.25
N GLY A 175 15.22 -7.27 -4.49
CA GLY A 175 14.20 -6.22 -4.47
C GLY A 175 12.99 -6.50 -3.57
N SER A 176 12.92 -7.66 -2.95
CA SER A 176 11.87 -7.96 -1.97
C SER A 176 12.16 -7.30 -0.61
N LEU A 177 11.12 -7.15 0.19
CA LEU A 177 11.27 -6.58 1.53
C LEU A 177 11.89 -7.59 2.50
N VAL A 178 12.80 -7.12 3.37
CA VAL A 178 13.32 -7.92 4.48
C VAL A 178 12.14 -8.36 5.37
N PRO A 179 12.03 -9.67 5.72
CA PRO A 179 10.92 -10.17 6.53
C PRO A 179 10.80 -9.45 7.87
N ARG A 180 9.58 -9.06 8.26
CA ARG A 180 9.34 -8.41 9.57
C ARG A 180 9.84 -9.31 10.69
N GLY A 181 10.55 -8.74 11.65
CA GLY A 181 11.19 -9.47 12.76
C GLY A 181 12.64 -9.90 12.48
N ALA A 182 13.13 -9.80 11.24
CA ALA A 182 14.55 -9.94 10.95
C ALA A 182 15.31 -8.61 11.19
N PRO A 183 16.60 -8.66 11.52
CA PRO A 183 17.43 -7.46 11.61
C PRO A 183 17.38 -6.67 10.29
N GLY A 184 17.28 -5.34 10.37
CA GLY A 184 17.21 -4.47 9.19
C GLY A 184 15.85 -4.43 8.48
N ALA A 185 14.81 -5.10 9.00
CA ALA A 185 13.48 -5.09 8.42
C ALA A 185 12.80 -3.71 8.45
N MET A 186 13.10 -2.93 9.50
CA MET A 186 12.58 -1.57 9.69
C MET A 186 13.72 -0.56 9.73
N ILE A 187 13.52 0.58 9.09
CA ILE A 187 14.40 1.73 9.14
C ILE A 187 13.83 2.69 10.17
N GLU A 188 14.41 2.71 11.37
CA GLU A 188 13.91 3.49 12.51
C GLU A 188 14.41 4.95 12.50
N ASP A 189 15.55 5.19 11.85
CA ASP A 189 16.14 6.51 11.72
C ASP A 189 15.43 7.31 10.61
N GLU A 190 14.75 8.39 10.99
CA GLU A 190 13.94 9.21 10.09
C GLU A 190 14.78 9.85 8.98
N ASP A 191 15.98 10.33 9.28
CA ASP A 191 16.84 11.00 8.30
C ASP A 191 17.34 10.00 7.25
N THR A 192 17.70 8.80 7.66
CA THR A 192 18.04 7.68 6.77
C THR A 192 16.85 7.32 5.87
N ALA A 193 15.65 7.20 6.45
CA ALA A 193 14.45 6.86 5.68
C ALA A 193 14.11 7.94 4.64
N ILE A 194 14.20 9.22 5.00
CA ILE A 194 13.99 10.35 4.08
C ILE A 194 15.03 10.35 2.95
N ALA A 195 16.32 10.16 3.26
CA ALA A 195 17.38 10.09 2.26
C ALA A 195 17.14 8.94 1.26
N ARG A 196 16.65 7.78 1.74
CA ARG A 196 16.27 6.63 0.90
C ARG A 196 15.10 6.95 -0.01
N VAL A 197 14.06 7.63 0.50
CA VAL A 197 12.92 8.07 -0.33
C VAL A 197 13.39 8.99 -1.45
N LEU A 198 14.24 9.97 -1.15
CA LEU A 198 14.79 10.88 -2.15
C LEU A 198 15.64 10.14 -3.19
N GLN A 199 16.44 9.15 -2.77
CA GLN A 199 17.21 8.30 -3.68
C GLN A 199 16.29 7.47 -4.58
N MET A 200 15.27 6.82 -4.03
CA MET A 200 14.30 6.03 -4.80
C MET A 200 13.55 6.90 -5.81
N ALA A 201 13.09 8.08 -5.39
CA ALA A 201 12.35 9.00 -6.26
C ALA A 201 13.22 9.61 -7.38
N ALA A 202 14.49 9.96 -7.09
CA ALA A 202 15.34 10.65 -8.05
C ALA A 202 16.16 9.71 -8.93
N GLN A 203 16.59 8.56 -8.40
CA GLN A 203 17.54 7.66 -9.06
C GLN A 203 16.94 6.29 -9.41
N GLY A 204 15.76 5.96 -8.90
CA GLY A 204 15.17 4.63 -9.08
C GLY A 204 16.02 3.52 -8.46
N THR A 205 16.70 3.79 -7.34
CA THR A 205 17.58 2.82 -6.67
C THR A 205 17.43 2.86 -5.16
N VAL A 206 17.74 1.73 -4.50
CA VAL A 206 17.82 1.63 -3.05
C VAL A 206 18.97 0.67 -2.67
N GLN A 207 19.58 0.88 -1.51
CA GLN A 207 20.55 -0.04 -0.96
C GLN A 207 19.85 -1.21 -0.25
N ALA A 208 20.23 -2.45 -0.59
CA ALA A 208 19.79 -3.67 0.06
C ALA A 208 20.55 -3.92 1.38
N ASP A 209 20.08 -4.92 2.15
CA ASP A 209 20.64 -5.31 3.46
C ASP A 209 22.08 -5.88 3.36
N ASP A 210 22.45 -6.43 2.21
CA ASP A 210 23.80 -6.92 1.92
C ASP A 210 24.74 -5.83 1.34
N GLY A 211 24.27 -4.59 1.22
CA GLY A 211 25.01 -3.46 0.66
C GLY A 211 24.96 -3.34 -0.87
N SER A 212 24.31 -4.28 -1.57
CA SER A 212 24.09 -4.18 -3.02
C SER A 212 23.08 -3.09 -3.37
N THR A 213 23.09 -2.61 -4.61
CA THR A 213 22.14 -1.63 -5.12
C THR A 213 21.04 -2.33 -5.90
N VAL A 214 19.81 -2.10 -5.51
CA VAL A 214 18.61 -2.59 -6.21
C VAL A 214 18.04 -1.48 -7.08
N THR A 215 17.78 -1.77 -8.36
CA THR A 215 17.04 -0.87 -9.26
C THR A 215 15.56 -1.12 -9.09
N LEU A 216 14.78 -0.04 -9.00
CA LEU A 216 13.32 -0.11 -8.83
C LEU A 216 12.64 1.06 -9.55
N GLN A 217 11.34 0.91 -9.79
CA GLN A 217 10.46 1.99 -10.22
C GLN A 217 9.71 2.48 -8.98
N ALA A 218 9.61 3.79 -8.78
CA ALA A 218 8.92 4.39 -7.64
C ALA A 218 7.80 5.32 -8.15
N ASP A 219 6.60 4.77 -8.30
CA ASP A 219 5.41 5.54 -8.63
C ASP A 219 4.72 6.05 -7.36
N SER A 220 4.81 5.27 -6.27
CA SER A 220 4.22 5.60 -4.97
C SER A 220 5.15 5.17 -3.82
N VAL A 221 5.23 6.01 -2.79
CA VAL A 221 5.94 5.71 -1.54
C VAL A 221 4.93 5.39 -0.46
N CYS A 222 5.03 4.20 0.13
CA CYS A 222 4.27 3.83 1.31
C CYS A 222 4.89 4.43 2.57
N VAL A 223 4.03 5.05 3.39
CA VAL A 223 4.35 5.50 4.73
C VAL A 223 3.35 4.85 5.71
N HIS A 224 3.86 4.27 6.80
CA HIS A 224 2.97 3.65 7.79
C HIS A 224 2.41 4.70 8.74
N GLY A 225 1.08 4.62 8.98
CA GLY A 225 0.32 5.57 9.79
C GLY A 225 0.09 5.16 11.25
N ASP A 226 0.51 3.98 11.65
CA ASP A 226 0.16 3.33 12.90
C ASP A 226 1.09 3.66 14.09
N GLY A 227 2.20 4.32 13.86
CA GLY A 227 3.16 4.70 14.88
C GLY A 227 2.96 6.09 15.49
N PRO A 228 3.37 6.34 16.74
CA PRO A 228 3.22 7.64 17.38
C PRO A 228 3.99 8.79 16.71
N LYS A 229 4.97 8.46 15.87
CA LYS A 229 5.76 9.42 15.07
C LYS A 229 5.31 9.51 13.61
N ALA A 230 4.31 8.72 13.19
CA ALA A 230 3.91 8.59 11.80
C ALA A 230 3.54 9.94 11.17
N LEU A 231 2.79 10.78 11.87
CA LEU A 231 2.38 12.09 11.37
C LEU A 231 3.59 12.99 11.07
N ALA A 232 4.54 13.11 12.01
CA ALA A 232 5.74 13.93 11.82
C ALA A 232 6.61 13.38 10.67
N PHE A 233 6.68 12.07 10.54
CA PHE A 233 7.44 11.40 9.49
C PHE A 233 6.86 11.66 8.10
N VAL A 234 5.53 11.51 7.93
CA VAL A 234 4.85 11.82 6.66
C VAL A 234 5.05 13.30 6.27
N GLN A 235 4.91 14.22 7.22
CA GLN A 235 5.16 15.65 6.98
C GLN A 235 6.59 15.93 6.50
N LYS A 236 7.58 15.31 7.12
CA LYS A 236 9.00 15.46 6.74
C LYS A 236 9.27 14.89 5.35
N ILE A 237 8.74 13.71 5.01
CA ILE A 237 8.89 13.11 3.68
C ILE A 237 8.28 14.02 2.62
N SER A 238 7.03 14.47 2.81
CA SER A 238 6.35 15.37 1.87
C SER A 238 7.14 16.66 1.65
N ALA A 239 7.62 17.29 2.73
CA ALA A 239 8.42 18.50 2.64
C ALA A 239 9.77 18.27 1.93
N ALA A 240 10.44 17.13 2.18
CA ALA A 240 11.71 16.80 1.56
C ALA A 240 11.57 16.54 0.04
N LEU A 241 10.52 15.83 -0.38
CA LEU A 241 10.20 15.61 -1.79
C LEU A 241 9.96 16.94 -2.53
N LEU A 242 9.13 17.82 -1.95
CA LEU A 242 8.86 19.14 -2.52
C LEU A 242 10.12 20.00 -2.60
N ALA A 243 10.97 20.00 -1.57
CA ALA A 243 12.24 20.71 -1.57
C ALA A 243 13.24 20.17 -2.61
N ALA A 244 13.16 18.89 -2.93
CA ALA A 244 13.95 18.25 -3.99
C ALA A 244 13.36 18.47 -5.41
N GLY A 245 12.26 19.22 -5.54
CA GLY A 245 11.62 19.50 -6.83
C GLY A 245 10.75 18.36 -7.36
N THR A 246 10.36 17.41 -6.52
CA THR A 246 9.41 16.33 -6.84
C THR A 246 8.03 16.71 -6.35
N ALA A 247 7.04 16.79 -7.24
CA ALA A 247 5.66 17.04 -6.85
C ALA A 247 5.08 15.81 -6.13
N VAL A 248 4.29 16.05 -5.09
CA VAL A 248 3.53 14.99 -4.40
C VAL A 248 2.12 14.96 -4.99
N ALA A 249 1.83 13.94 -5.78
CA ALA A 249 0.55 13.79 -6.49
C ALA A 249 0.24 12.31 -6.71
N ALA A 250 -1.03 11.94 -6.67
CA ALA A 250 -1.46 10.57 -6.95
C ALA A 250 -1.08 10.13 -8.37
N PHE A 251 -0.83 8.81 -8.54
CA PHE A 251 -0.48 8.16 -9.81
C PHE A 251 -1.67 7.97 -10.75
#